data_9168c1bb3f7a5bab0a996589ff2cbc34
#
_entry.id   9168c1bb3f7a5bab0a996589ff2cbc34
#
_cell.length_a   1.000
_cell.length_b   1.000
_cell.length_c   1.000
_cell.angle_alpha   90.00
_cell.angle_beta   90.00
_cell.angle_gamma   90.00
#
_symmetry.space_group_name_H-M   'P 1'
#
loop_
_entity.id
_entity.type
_entity.pdbx_description
1 polymer ?
#
loop_
_entity_poly.entity_id
_entity_poly.type
_entity_poly.pdbx_seq_one_letter_code
_entity_poly.pdbx_strand_id
1 'polypeptide(L)'
;MERFRIIDLPKIVDPRGNLTVAEQMKNIPFGIARVYWTYDVPSGERRGGHAHRTCEEIVIAVSGSFDVTVDDGRGHKEVYHLNHPYQGLYIGTGVWRTLEDFSSGAVCLVLASELFDEDEYIYEYDEFLEWAASPSPSQGGSV
;
A
#
# COMPACT_ATOMS: atom_id res chain seq x y z
N MET A 1 -9.09 7.40 -13.31
CA MET A 1 -9.11 7.02 -11.90
C MET A 1 -7.72 6.65 -11.44
N GLU A 2 -7.31 7.23 -10.34
CA GLU A 2 -5.97 6.97 -9.81
C GLU A 2 -5.91 5.61 -9.16
N ARG A 3 -4.79 4.92 -9.38
CA ARG A 3 -4.57 3.61 -8.79
C ARG A 3 -3.90 3.71 -7.43
N PHE A 4 -3.42 4.89 -7.07
CA PHE A 4 -2.83 5.11 -5.74
C PHE A 4 -3.08 6.55 -5.34
N ARG A 5 -3.31 6.76 -4.05
CA ARG A 5 -3.56 8.11 -3.52
C ARG A 5 -3.49 8.09 -2.00
N ILE A 6 -3.25 9.26 -1.43
CA ILE A 6 -3.31 9.43 0.03
C ILE A 6 -4.78 9.47 0.45
N ILE A 7 -5.09 8.76 1.52
CA ILE A 7 -6.38 8.80 2.17
C ILE A 7 -6.15 9.34 3.58
N ASP A 8 -6.89 10.39 3.95
CA ASP A 8 -6.83 10.93 5.31
C ASP A 8 -7.74 10.10 6.21
N LEU A 9 -7.19 9.67 7.34
CA LEU A 9 -7.93 8.92 8.34
C LEU A 9 -8.29 9.87 9.47
N PRO A 10 -9.38 9.61 10.21
CA PRO A 10 -9.76 10.49 11.31
C PRO A 10 -8.68 10.54 12.38
N LYS A 11 -8.42 11.74 12.87
CA LYS A 11 -7.50 11.95 13.99
C LYS A 11 -8.31 12.56 15.13
N ILE A 12 -8.66 11.75 16.10
CA ILE A 12 -9.44 12.19 17.25
C ILE A 12 -8.45 12.62 18.32
N VAL A 13 -8.36 13.92 18.56
CA VAL A 13 -7.38 14.50 19.47
C VAL A 13 -7.91 14.47 20.88
N ASP A 14 -7.06 14.04 21.82
CA ASP A 14 -7.43 13.94 23.23
C ASP A 14 -6.15 14.17 24.04
N PRO A 15 -6.21 14.93 25.17
CA PRO A 15 -5.01 15.11 26.00
C PRO A 15 -4.39 13.81 26.51
N ARG A 16 -5.15 12.73 26.57
CA ARG A 16 -4.65 11.43 27.00
C ARG A 16 -4.05 10.62 25.86
N GLY A 17 -4.06 11.16 24.63
CA GLY A 17 -3.56 10.50 23.44
C GLY A 17 -4.56 10.57 22.31
N ASN A 18 -4.06 10.57 21.09
CA ASN A 18 -4.92 10.66 19.91
C ASN A 18 -5.32 9.27 19.42
N LEU A 19 -6.47 9.20 18.76
CA LEU A 19 -6.99 7.94 18.23
C LEU A 19 -7.28 8.12 16.74
N THR A 20 -6.89 7.11 15.94
CA THR A 20 -7.22 7.05 14.52
C THR A 20 -7.91 5.71 14.25
N VAL A 21 -8.91 5.73 13.40
CA VAL A 21 -9.72 4.55 13.14
C VAL A 21 -9.77 4.27 11.63
N ALA A 22 -9.70 2.99 11.28
CA ALA A 22 -9.89 2.52 9.91
C ALA A 22 -11.07 1.54 9.91
N GLU A 23 -12.10 1.83 9.11
CA GLU A 23 -13.30 1.02 9.05
C GLU A 23 -13.55 0.59 7.63
N GLN A 24 -13.71 -0.72 7.43
CA GLN A 24 -13.95 -1.24 6.09
C GLN A 24 -15.21 -0.65 5.49
N MET A 25 -15.16 -0.36 4.20
CA MET A 25 -16.29 0.17 3.42
C MET A 25 -16.78 1.53 3.91
N LYS A 26 -16.02 2.17 4.80
CA LYS A 26 -16.29 3.55 5.23
C LYS A 26 -15.16 4.46 4.78
N ASN A 27 -14.10 4.60 5.63
CA ASN A 27 -12.92 5.35 5.19
C ASN A 27 -11.93 4.46 4.44
N ILE A 28 -12.06 3.13 4.56
CA ILE A 28 -11.28 2.18 3.77
C ILE A 28 -12.18 1.69 2.64
N PRO A 29 -11.78 1.84 1.36
CA PRO A 29 -12.68 1.60 0.23
C PRO A 29 -12.85 0.13 -0.14
N PHE A 30 -12.58 -0.80 0.78
CA PHE A 30 -12.75 -2.23 0.52
C PHE A 30 -13.01 -2.96 1.84
N GLY A 31 -13.44 -4.21 1.73
CA GLY A 31 -13.54 -5.09 2.89
C GLY A 31 -12.16 -5.53 3.31
N ILE A 32 -11.85 -5.42 4.59
CA ILE A 32 -10.52 -5.75 5.10
C ILE A 32 -10.49 -7.23 5.45
N ALA A 33 -9.74 -8.00 4.66
CA ALA A 33 -9.63 -9.45 4.87
C ALA A 33 -8.38 -9.81 5.67
N ARG A 34 -7.35 -8.97 5.62
CA ARG A 34 -6.05 -9.29 6.22
C ARG A 34 -5.39 -8.01 6.68
N VAL A 35 -4.71 -8.08 7.83
CA VAL A 35 -3.90 -6.98 8.35
C VAL A 35 -2.53 -7.56 8.67
N TYR A 36 -1.47 -6.87 8.22
CA TYR A 36 -0.12 -7.30 8.57
C TYR A 36 0.74 -6.06 8.77
N TRP A 37 1.86 -6.24 9.49
CA TRP A 37 2.76 -5.10 9.72
C TRP A 37 4.21 -5.56 9.66
N THR A 38 5.05 -4.65 9.18
CA THR A 38 6.48 -4.86 9.04
C THR A 38 7.18 -3.96 10.05
N TYR A 39 8.13 -4.50 10.79
CA TYR A 39 8.83 -3.76 11.84
C TYR A 39 10.26 -4.28 11.94
N ASP A 40 11.10 -3.54 12.69
CA ASP A 40 12.51 -3.88 12.87
C ASP A 40 13.26 -3.99 11.55
N VAL A 41 12.93 -3.10 10.59
CA VAL A 41 13.62 -3.09 9.30
C VAL A 41 14.99 -2.45 9.51
N PRO A 42 16.08 -3.16 9.18
CA PRO A 42 17.41 -2.59 9.34
C PRO A 42 17.62 -1.39 8.43
N SER A 43 18.50 -0.47 8.88
CA SER A 43 18.84 0.70 8.09
C SER A 43 19.36 0.28 6.71
N GLY A 44 18.82 0.93 5.67
CA GLY A 44 19.26 0.68 4.31
C GLY A 44 18.56 -0.48 3.61
N GLU A 45 17.73 -1.23 4.33
CA GLU A 45 17.01 -2.35 3.70
C GLU A 45 15.76 -1.88 2.99
N ARG A 46 15.38 -2.63 1.97
CA ARG A 46 14.16 -2.42 1.20
C ARG A 46 13.16 -3.51 1.45
N ARG A 47 11.90 -3.15 1.36
CA ARG A 47 10.80 -4.10 1.45
C ARG A 47 9.86 -3.88 0.26
N GLY A 48 8.89 -4.76 0.07
CA GLY A 48 7.97 -4.67 -1.04
C GLY A 48 8.55 -5.34 -2.28
N GLY A 49 8.75 -4.58 -3.34
CA GLY A 49 9.29 -5.13 -4.58
C GLY A 49 8.33 -6.12 -5.22
N HIS A 50 7.05 -5.75 -5.30
CA HIS A 50 6.03 -6.61 -5.89
C HIS A 50 4.83 -5.77 -6.34
N ALA A 51 3.95 -6.42 -7.07
CA ALA A 51 2.64 -5.88 -7.42
C ALA A 51 1.59 -6.94 -7.12
N HIS A 52 0.35 -6.50 -7.01
CA HIS A 52 -0.80 -7.37 -6.79
C HIS A 52 -1.70 -7.38 -8.02
N ARG A 53 -2.13 -8.55 -8.43
CA ARG A 53 -3.06 -8.67 -9.57
C ARG A 53 -4.47 -8.30 -9.16
N THR A 54 -4.89 -8.68 -7.94
CA THR A 54 -6.28 -8.54 -7.50
C THR A 54 -6.44 -7.90 -6.13
N CYS A 55 -5.40 -7.85 -5.32
CA CYS A 55 -5.50 -7.32 -3.95
C CYS A 55 -5.28 -5.81 -3.93
N GLU A 56 -6.13 -5.11 -3.19
CA GLU A 56 -5.95 -3.69 -2.89
C GLU A 56 -5.40 -3.56 -1.48
N GLU A 57 -4.62 -2.51 -1.23
CA GLU A 57 -4.00 -2.32 0.08
C GLU A 57 -4.03 -0.86 0.50
N ILE A 58 -4.02 -0.66 1.81
CA ILE A 58 -3.77 0.66 2.42
C ILE A 58 -2.54 0.50 3.30
N VAL A 59 -1.54 1.35 3.09
CA VAL A 59 -0.26 1.32 3.81
C VAL A 59 -0.23 2.51 4.77
N ILE A 60 0.08 2.26 6.03
CA ILE A 60 0.06 3.28 7.08
C ILE A 60 1.34 3.22 7.90
N ALA A 61 1.99 4.38 8.10
CA ALA A 61 3.11 4.48 9.04
C ALA A 61 2.54 4.74 10.43
N VAL A 62 2.24 3.67 11.17
CA VAL A 62 1.67 3.82 12.51
C VAL A 62 2.72 4.25 13.52
N SER A 63 4.00 4.09 13.21
CA SER A 63 5.12 4.59 14.00
C SER A 63 6.25 4.92 13.04
N GLY A 64 6.97 6.01 13.29
CA GLY A 64 8.11 6.39 12.47
C GLY A 64 7.73 6.80 11.06
N SER A 65 8.64 6.58 10.13
CA SER A 65 8.44 7.01 8.75
C SER A 65 9.16 6.07 7.78
N PHE A 66 8.70 6.08 6.54
CA PHE A 66 9.34 5.37 5.43
C PHE A 66 8.82 5.94 4.11
N ASP A 67 9.52 5.61 3.03
CA ASP A 67 9.12 6.04 1.69
C ASP A 67 8.53 4.86 0.92
N VAL A 68 7.44 5.13 0.21
CA VAL A 68 6.82 4.14 -0.68
C VAL A 68 6.89 4.67 -2.09
N THR A 69 7.56 3.92 -2.97
CA THR A 69 7.57 4.23 -4.39
C THR A 69 6.51 3.37 -5.06
N VAL A 70 5.62 4.00 -5.80
CA VAL A 70 4.55 3.32 -6.53
C VAL A 70 4.69 3.62 -8.00
N ASP A 71 4.34 2.62 -8.84
CA ASP A 71 4.57 2.66 -10.29
C ASP A 71 3.46 1.86 -10.95
N ASP A 72 2.66 2.51 -11.81
CA ASP A 72 1.57 1.82 -12.49
C ASP A 72 2.01 1.06 -13.74
N GLY A 73 3.30 1.13 -14.07
CA GLY A 73 3.84 0.45 -15.24
C GLY A 73 3.48 1.12 -16.55
N ARG A 74 2.85 2.29 -16.49
CA ARG A 74 2.38 3.02 -17.68
C ARG A 74 2.86 4.46 -17.69
N GLY A 75 3.99 4.71 -17.03
CA GLY A 75 4.59 6.04 -17.03
C GLY A 75 4.24 6.92 -15.84
N HIS A 76 3.45 6.45 -14.91
CA HIS A 76 3.10 7.22 -13.72
C HIS A 76 3.76 6.58 -12.50
N LYS A 77 4.71 7.29 -11.91
CA LYS A 77 5.51 6.82 -10.79
C LYS A 77 5.65 7.95 -9.78
N GLU A 78 5.42 7.64 -8.51
CA GLU A 78 5.52 8.64 -7.45
C GLU A 78 6.15 8.04 -6.20
N VAL A 79 6.71 8.91 -5.37
CA VAL A 79 7.25 8.53 -4.06
C VAL A 79 6.42 9.24 -3.00
N TYR A 80 5.92 8.49 -2.04
CA TYR A 80 5.18 9.02 -0.90
C TYR A 80 5.99 8.82 0.37
N HIS A 81 6.21 9.90 1.10
CA HIS A 81 6.85 9.84 2.41
C HIS A 81 5.76 9.72 3.47
N LEU A 82 5.63 8.55 4.08
CA LEU A 82 4.60 8.30 5.08
C LEU A 82 5.22 8.49 6.47
N ASN A 83 4.66 9.42 7.22
CA ASN A 83 5.19 9.77 8.54
C ASN A 83 4.11 10.13 9.55
N HIS A 84 2.85 9.81 9.26
CA HIS A 84 1.75 10.11 10.17
C HIS A 84 0.80 8.91 10.24
N PRO A 85 0.38 8.50 11.46
CA PRO A 85 -0.54 7.37 11.58
C PRO A 85 -1.95 7.65 11.09
N TYR A 86 -2.29 8.92 10.82
CA TYR A 86 -3.62 9.30 10.35
C TYR A 86 -3.66 9.50 8.83
N GLN A 87 -2.66 9.01 8.12
CA GLN A 87 -2.67 9.01 6.65
C GLN A 87 -2.39 7.62 6.14
N GLY A 88 -3.19 7.16 5.20
CA GLY A 88 -2.97 5.90 4.53
C GLY A 88 -2.67 6.13 3.06
N LEU A 89 -1.81 5.29 2.49
CA LEU A 89 -1.59 5.29 1.06
C LEU A 89 -2.39 4.13 0.47
N TYR A 90 -3.44 4.48 -0.27
CA TYR A 90 -4.20 3.48 -1.01
C TYR A 90 -3.40 3.05 -2.23
N ILE A 91 -3.24 1.75 -2.41
CA ILE A 91 -2.58 1.16 -3.57
C ILE A 91 -3.54 0.15 -4.18
N GLY A 92 -4.06 0.48 -5.36
CA GLY A 92 -4.97 -0.40 -6.07
C GLY A 92 -4.24 -1.54 -6.75
N THR A 93 -4.98 -2.35 -7.48
CA THR A 93 -4.41 -3.47 -8.21
C THR A 93 -3.52 -2.98 -9.33
N GLY A 94 -2.52 -3.80 -9.68
CA GLY A 94 -1.68 -3.49 -10.82
C GLY A 94 -0.72 -2.34 -10.61
N VAL A 95 -0.23 -2.19 -9.38
CA VAL A 95 0.73 -1.15 -9.03
C VAL A 95 1.93 -1.81 -8.38
N TRP A 96 3.10 -1.56 -8.93
CA TRP A 96 4.36 -2.02 -8.34
C TRP A 96 4.72 -1.09 -7.19
N ARG A 97 5.20 -1.65 -6.08
CA ARG A 97 5.63 -0.84 -4.95
C ARG A 97 6.92 -1.35 -4.36
N THR A 98 7.72 -0.41 -3.86
CA THR A 98 8.88 -0.69 -3.01
C THR A 98 8.81 0.24 -1.81
N LEU A 99 9.31 -0.22 -0.68
CA LEU A 99 9.36 0.54 0.55
C LEU A 99 10.81 0.63 0.99
N GLU A 100 11.25 1.84 1.40
CA GLU A 100 12.63 2.04 1.83
C GLU A 100 12.74 3.23 2.77
N ASP A 101 13.94 3.51 3.22
CA ASP A 101 14.24 4.62 4.13
C ASP A 101 13.41 4.55 5.42
N PHE A 102 13.34 3.37 6.01
CA PHE A 102 12.65 3.19 7.29
C PHE A 102 13.41 3.89 8.40
N SER A 103 12.72 4.74 9.15
CA SER A 103 13.31 5.33 10.35
C SER A 103 13.42 4.28 11.44
N SER A 104 14.23 4.59 12.46
CA SER A 104 14.36 3.70 13.62
C SER A 104 13.01 3.56 14.30
N GLY A 105 12.59 2.33 14.55
CA GLY A 105 11.31 2.05 15.20
C GLY A 105 10.09 2.22 14.29
N ALA A 106 10.29 2.35 12.99
CA ALA A 106 9.17 2.47 12.06
C ALA A 106 8.33 1.19 12.05
N VAL A 107 7.01 1.37 11.95
CA VAL A 107 6.08 0.24 11.81
C VAL A 107 5.18 0.54 10.62
N CYS A 108 5.23 -0.34 9.63
CA CYS A 108 4.41 -0.26 8.44
C CYS A 108 3.24 -1.22 8.59
N LEU A 109 2.03 -0.67 8.79
CA LEU A 109 0.81 -1.47 8.90
C LEU A 109 0.10 -1.47 7.55
N VAL A 110 -0.35 -2.64 7.12
CA VAL A 110 -1.03 -2.78 5.83
C VAL A 110 -2.38 -3.43 6.04
N LEU A 111 -3.42 -2.80 5.49
CA LEU A 111 -4.76 -3.36 5.42
C LEU A 111 -4.95 -3.89 4.02
N ALA A 112 -5.34 -5.14 3.88
CA ALA A 112 -5.42 -5.80 2.56
C ALA A 112 -6.82 -6.33 2.31
N SER A 113 -7.25 -6.24 1.06
CA SER A 113 -8.61 -6.61 0.66
C SER A 113 -8.79 -8.12 0.50
N GLU A 114 -7.70 -8.89 0.51
CA GLU A 114 -7.76 -10.33 0.28
C GLU A 114 -6.90 -11.07 1.29
N LEU A 115 -7.24 -12.32 1.53
CA LEU A 115 -6.37 -13.22 2.26
C LEU A 115 -5.10 -13.45 1.44
N PHE A 116 -4.04 -13.89 2.10
CA PHE A 116 -2.78 -14.12 1.41
C PHE A 116 -2.94 -15.20 0.34
N ASP A 117 -2.53 -14.87 -0.89
CA ASP A 117 -2.56 -15.78 -2.03
C ASP A 117 -1.34 -15.44 -2.88
N GLU A 118 -0.33 -16.30 -2.81
CA GLU A 118 0.93 -16.04 -3.49
C GLU A 118 0.74 -15.92 -5.01
N ASP A 119 -0.25 -16.60 -5.57
CA ASP A 119 -0.46 -16.61 -7.02
C ASP A 119 -0.91 -15.26 -7.56
N GLU A 120 -1.44 -14.36 -6.71
CA GLU A 120 -1.84 -13.03 -7.18
C GLU A 120 -0.71 -11.99 -7.07
N TYR A 121 0.46 -12.38 -6.55
CA TYR A 121 1.62 -11.51 -6.48
C TYR A 121 2.43 -11.60 -7.77
N ILE A 122 3.05 -10.47 -8.15
CA ILE A 122 4.06 -10.42 -9.21
C ILE A 122 5.33 -9.91 -8.55
N TYR A 123 6.38 -10.73 -8.55
CA TYR A 123 7.61 -10.40 -7.84
C TYR A 123 8.72 -9.88 -8.74
N GLU A 124 8.57 -10.01 -10.08
CA GLU A 124 9.59 -9.57 -11.01
C GLU A 124 9.11 -8.34 -11.75
N TYR A 125 9.93 -7.29 -11.75
CA TYR A 125 9.53 -6.02 -12.34
C TYR A 125 9.26 -6.15 -13.83
N ASP A 126 10.09 -6.93 -14.55
CA ASP A 126 9.88 -7.12 -15.98
C ASP A 126 8.56 -7.84 -16.25
N GLU A 127 8.23 -8.83 -15.44
CA GLU A 127 6.96 -9.52 -15.55
C GLU A 127 5.80 -8.55 -15.28
N PHE A 128 5.97 -7.68 -14.29
CA PHE A 128 4.97 -6.66 -14.00
C PHE A 128 4.75 -5.74 -15.18
N LEU A 129 5.83 -5.29 -15.83
CA LEU A 129 5.70 -4.40 -16.98
C LEU A 129 4.95 -5.07 -18.12
N GLU A 130 5.22 -6.34 -18.37
CA GLU A 130 4.50 -7.08 -19.40
C GLU A 130 3.03 -7.22 -19.06
N TRP A 131 2.74 -7.54 -17.80
CA TRP A 131 1.37 -7.68 -17.33
C TRP A 131 0.61 -6.35 -17.44
N ALA A 132 1.26 -5.24 -17.09
CA ALA A 132 0.64 -3.91 -17.14
C ALA A 132 0.37 -3.46 -18.56
N ALA A 133 1.20 -3.87 -19.52
CA ALA A 133 1.03 -3.51 -20.91
C ALA A 133 -0.05 -4.33 -21.61
N SER A 134 -0.40 -5.49 -21.04
CA SER A 134 -1.35 -6.39 -21.67
C SER A 134 -2.78 -6.04 -21.26
N PRO A 135 -3.71 -5.93 -22.19
CA PRO A 135 -5.10 -5.80 -21.79
C PRO A 135 -5.54 -7.09 -21.09
N SER A 136 -6.22 -6.96 -19.99
CA SER A 136 -6.74 -8.11 -19.29
C SER A 136 -8.09 -7.77 -18.67
N PRO A 137 -8.95 -8.76 -18.44
CA PRO A 137 -10.25 -8.47 -17.81
C PRO A 137 -10.10 -7.83 -16.45
N SER A 138 -9.09 -8.20 -15.69
CA SER A 138 -8.90 -7.64 -14.36
C SER A 138 -8.47 -6.17 -14.42
N GLN A 139 -7.89 -5.73 -15.54
CA GLN A 139 -7.53 -4.34 -15.71
C GLN A 139 -8.60 -3.57 -16.44
N GLY A 140 -9.15 -4.17 -17.43
CA GLY A 140 -10.04 -3.51 -18.31
C GLY A 140 -11.40 -3.46 -17.78
N GLY A 141 -11.54 -4.02 -16.83
CA GLY A 141 -12.81 -4.00 -16.49
C GLY A 141 -13.47 -4.70 -17.51
N SER A 142 -13.50 -5.17 -17.90
CA SER A 142 -14.14 -5.61 -18.58
C SER A 142 -14.55 -6.13 -19.25
N VAL A 143 -14.87 -6.40 -19.48
CA VAL A 143 -15.26 -6.78 -20.31
C VAL A 143 -15.93 -7.27 -20.38
#